data_766ea9efd6a6cd14ed7997407635fb23
#
_entry.id   766ea9efd6a6cd14ed7997407635fb23
#
_cell.length_a   1.000
_cell.length_b   1.000
_cell.length_c   1.000
_cell.angle_alpha   90.00
_cell.angle_beta   90.00
_cell.angle_gamma   90.00
#
_symmetry.space_group_name_H-M   'P 1'
#
loop_
_entity.id
_entity.type
_entity.pdbx_description
1 polymer ?
#
loop_
_entity_poly.entity_id
_entity_poly.type
_entity_poly.pdbx_seq_one_letter_code
_entity_poly.pdbx_strand_id
1 'polypeptide(L)'
;MSDNVVLRERLAVGDRTFTVLAEPWYDAASDEWKGRYLYVPLDRSLATPVASTAMRRARKRDDLVRQLSAASDRELTKAFNMIPIPGARRSR
;
A
#
# COMPACT_ATOMS: atom_id res chain seq x y z
N MET A 1 -4.88 6.14 16.08
CA MET A 1 -4.01 5.07 16.14
C MET A 1 -4.09 4.20 14.93
N SER A 2 -2.99 3.85 14.42
CA SER A 2 -2.95 3.14 13.16
C SER A 2 -3.01 1.63 13.38
N ASP A 3 -3.82 0.94 12.60
CA ASP A 3 -3.89 -0.50 12.67
C ASP A 3 -3.23 -1.12 11.45
N ASN A 4 -2.21 -0.46 10.95
CA ASN A 4 -1.53 -0.97 9.76
C ASN A 4 -0.81 -2.27 10.06
N VAL A 5 -0.77 -3.14 9.08
CA VAL A 5 -0.14 -4.45 9.22
C VAL A 5 1.04 -4.54 8.27
N VAL A 6 2.20 -4.93 8.77
CA VAL A 6 3.39 -5.05 7.94
C VAL A 6 3.26 -6.29 7.07
N LEU A 7 3.31 -6.10 5.76
CA LEU A 7 3.25 -7.22 4.81
C LEU A 7 4.65 -7.62 4.37
N ARG A 8 5.54 -6.65 4.21
CA ARG A 8 6.93 -6.89 3.84
C ARG A 8 7.77 -5.88 4.56
N GLU A 9 8.78 -6.33 5.26
CA GLU A 9 9.69 -5.40 5.91
C GLU A 9 10.59 -4.75 4.87
N ARG A 10 10.88 -5.47 3.79
CA ARG A 10 11.68 -4.93 2.72
C ARG A 10 11.15 -5.43 1.39
N LEU A 11 10.83 -4.53 0.51
CA LEU A 11 10.46 -4.87 -0.85
C LEU A 11 11.26 -4.00 -1.78
N ALA A 12 12.04 -4.61 -2.67
CA ALA A 12 12.81 -3.86 -3.64
C ALA A 12 11.98 -3.58 -4.86
N VAL A 13 11.90 -2.31 -5.24
CA VAL A 13 11.21 -1.90 -6.46
C VAL A 13 12.19 -1.04 -7.22
N GLY A 14 12.74 -1.58 -8.30
CA GLY A 14 13.82 -0.92 -9.03
C GLY A 14 15.05 -0.84 -8.14
N ASP A 15 15.57 0.33 -7.95
CA ASP A 15 16.76 0.54 -7.12
C ASP A 15 16.38 1.08 -5.73
N ARG A 16 15.12 1.00 -5.35
CA ARG A 16 14.68 1.50 -4.06
C ARG A 16 14.08 0.36 -3.24
N THR A 17 14.06 0.53 -1.95
CA THR A 17 13.52 -0.47 -1.03
C THR A 17 12.50 0.17 -0.11
N PHE A 18 11.41 -0.55 0.12
CA PHE A 18 10.32 -0.03 0.93
C PHE A 18 9.88 -1.04 1.97
N THR A 19 9.31 -0.56 3.06
CA THR A 19 8.49 -1.38 3.93
C THR A 19 7.07 -1.25 3.39
N VAL A 20 6.38 -2.35 3.22
CA VAL A 20 5.02 -2.33 2.67
C VAL A 20 4.04 -2.70 3.77
N LEU A 21 3.06 -1.86 3.97
CA LEU A 21 2.03 -2.06 4.98
C LEU A 21 0.67 -2.18 4.32
N ALA A 22 -0.21 -2.93 4.96
CA ALA A 22 -1.62 -2.90 4.60
C ALA A 22 -2.27 -1.87 5.50
N GLU A 23 -3.01 -0.96 4.93
CA GLU A 23 -3.69 0.08 5.68
C GLU A 23 -5.19 -0.10 5.56
N PRO A 24 -5.84 -0.71 6.55
CA PRO A 24 -7.29 -0.90 6.50
C PRO A 24 -8.01 0.26 7.17
N TRP A 25 -9.20 0.55 6.69
CA TRP A 25 -10.06 1.52 7.36
C TRP A 25 -11.51 1.15 7.10
N TYR A 26 -12.40 1.58 8.01
CA TYR A 26 -13.81 1.31 7.85
C TYR A 26 -14.47 2.48 7.12
N ASP A 27 -15.23 2.16 6.09
CA ASP A 27 -15.95 3.17 5.33
C ASP A 27 -17.41 3.09 5.71
N ALA A 28 -17.87 4.02 6.54
CA ALA A 28 -19.23 4.01 7.02
C ALA A 28 -20.25 4.22 5.90
N ALA A 29 -19.88 4.94 4.85
CA ALA A 29 -20.80 5.20 3.75
C ALA A 29 -21.20 3.92 3.02
N SER A 30 -20.28 2.98 2.89
CA SER A 30 -20.57 1.72 2.22
C SER A 30 -20.72 0.57 3.18
N ASP A 31 -20.51 0.81 4.48
CA ASP A 31 -20.61 -0.21 5.52
C ASP A 31 -19.69 -1.38 5.23
N GLU A 32 -18.47 -1.08 4.89
CA GLU A 32 -17.49 -2.12 4.64
C GLU A 32 -16.09 -1.60 4.93
N TRP A 33 -15.17 -2.53 5.09
CA TRP A 33 -13.77 -2.21 5.28
C TRP A 33 -13.10 -2.10 3.94
N LYS A 34 -12.24 -1.10 3.80
CA LYS A 34 -11.45 -0.89 2.62
C LYS A 34 -9.99 -0.89 3.01
N GLY A 35 -9.13 -1.17 2.08
CA GLY A 35 -7.71 -1.21 2.35
C GLY A 35 -6.87 -0.89 1.15
N ARG A 36 -5.66 -0.45 1.46
CA ARG A 36 -4.69 -0.12 0.42
C ARG A 36 -3.31 -0.46 0.92
N TYR A 37 -2.33 -0.38 0.04
CA TYR A 37 -0.96 -0.59 0.41
C TYR A 37 -0.29 0.74 0.68
N LEU A 38 0.57 0.77 1.68
CA LEU A 38 1.35 1.94 2.01
C LEU A 38 2.81 1.55 1.89
N TYR A 39 3.55 2.30 1.09
CA TYR A 39 4.96 2.01 0.82
C TYR A 39 5.80 3.06 1.53
N VAL A 40 6.60 2.64 2.51
CA VAL A 40 7.40 3.55 3.30
C VAL A 40 8.86 3.37 2.88
N PRO A 41 9.49 4.38 2.29
CA PRO A 41 10.87 4.24 1.84
C PRO A 41 11.79 3.98 3.01
N LEU A 42 12.73 3.04 2.82
CA LEU A 42 13.73 2.81 3.83
C LEU A 42 14.84 3.84 3.74
N ASP A 43 14.93 4.53 2.61
CA ASP A 43 15.91 5.58 2.44
C ASP A 43 15.36 6.85 3.08
N ARG A 44 15.96 7.23 4.22
CA ARG A 44 15.43 8.33 4.96
C ARG A 44 15.57 9.66 4.33
N SER A 45 16.42 9.82 3.35
CA SER A 45 16.62 11.12 2.73
C SER A 45 15.38 11.61 1.99
N LEU A 46 14.49 10.70 1.59
CA LEU A 46 13.28 11.09 0.89
C LEU A 46 12.11 10.35 1.48
N ALA A 47 11.88 10.54 2.71
CA ALA A 47 11.00 9.65 3.46
C ALA A 47 9.52 9.94 3.36
N THR A 48 9.00 10.23 2.23
CA THR A 48 7.56 10.43 2.09
C THR A 48 6.89 9.11 1.74
N PRO A 49 6.02 8.60 2.58
CA PRO A 49 5.29 7.37 2.25
C PRO A 49 4.36 7.59 1.06
N VAL A 50 4.17 6.55 0.29
CA VAL A 50 3.32 6.59 -0.89
C VAL A 50 2.24 5.54 -0.73
N ALA A 51 1.01 5.91 -0.96
CA ALA A 51 -0.12 5.01 -0.79
C ALA A 51 -0.78 4.68 -2.13
N SER A 52 -1.16 3.42 -2.31
CA SER A 52 -1.92 3.05 -3.48
C SER A 52 -3.36 3.54 -3.30
N THR A 53 -4.15 3.46 -4.34
CA THR A 53 -5.58 3.69 -4.19
C THR A 53 -6.16 2.50 -3.44
N ALA A 54 -7.42 2.58 -3.03
CA ALA A 54 -8.04 1.46 -2.34
C ALA A 54 -8.08 0.25 -3.28
N MET A 55 -7.54 -0.86 -2.81
CA MET A 55 -7.36 -2.03 -3.65
C MET A 55 -8.38 -3.12 -3.39
N ARG A 56 -8.84 -3.22 -2.18
CA ARG A 56 -9.74 -4.31 -1.77
C ARG A 56 -10.77 -3.80 -0.80
N ARG A 57 -11.83 -4.55 -0.66
CA ARG A 57 -12.86 -4.24 0.32
C ARG A 57 -13.46 -5.55 0.83
N ALA A 58 -13.94 -5.53 2.04
CA ALA A 58 -14.56 -6.70 2.66
C ALA A 58 -15.45 -6.23 3.81
N ARG A 59 -16.34 -7.08 4.23
CA ARG A 59 -17.20 -6.73 5.34
C ARG A 59 -16.49 -6.75 6.66
N LYS A 60 -15.48 -7.58 6.81
CA LYS A 60 -14.73 -7.68 8.05
C LYS A 60 -13.29 -7.28 7.84
N ARG A 61 -12.73 -6.64 8.85
CA ARG A 61 -11.35 -6.20 8.79
C ARG A 61 -10.39 -7.36 8.54
N ASP A 62 -10.61 -8.49 9.24
CA ASP A 62 -9.70 -9.62 9.10
C ASP A 62 -9.70 -10.20 7.69
N ASP A 63 -10.86 -10.24 7.07
CA ASP A 63 -10.94 -10.72 5.70
C ASP A 63 -10.22 -9.79 4.75
N LEU A 64 -10.34 -8.48 4.98
CA LEU A 64 -9.67 -7.51 4.16
C LEU A 64 -8.15 -7.64 4.29
N VAL A 65 -7.66 -7.74 5.51
CA VAL A 65 -6.23 -7.87 5.76
C VAL A 65 -5.71 -9.15 5.12
N ARG A 66 -6.48 -10.23 5.17
CA ARG A 66 -6.08 -11.48 4.55
C ARG A 66 -5.97 -11.33 3.04
N GLN A 67 -6.90 -10.63 2.41
CA GLN A 67 -6.85 -10.39 0.99
C GLN A 67 -5.63 -9.58 0.60
N LEU A 68 -5.33 -8.53 1.36
CA LEU A 68 -4.16 -7.70 1.06
C LEU A 68 -2.87 -8.48 1.31
N SER A 69 -2.85 -9.33 2.34
CA SER A 69 -1.66 -10.08 2.68
C SER A 69 -1.36 -11.19 1.67
N ALA A 70 -2.33 -11.57 0.88
CA ALA A 70 -2.14 -12.63 -0.11
C ALA A 70 -1.37 -12.17 -1.34
N ALA A 71 -1.09 -10.89 -1.47
CA ALA A 71 -0.40 -10.37 -2.66
C ALA A 71 1.04 -10.85 -2.69
N SER A 72 1.49 -11.24 -3.87
CA SER A 72 2.89 -11.62 -4.06
C SER A 72 3.74 -10.36 -4.18
N ASP A 73 5.06 -10.53 -4.13
CA ASP A 73 5.97 -9.40 -4.33
C ASP A 73 5.74 -8.76 -5.68
N ARG A 74 5.46 -9.57 -6.69
CA ARG A 74 5.21 -9.06 -8.02
C ARG A 74 3.95 -8.20 -8.05
N GLU A 75 2.91 -8.63 -7.36
CA GLU A 75 1.67 -7.86 -7.31
C GLU A 75 1.86 -6.58 -6.53
N LEU A 76 2.65 -6.60 -5.46
CA LEU A 76 2.93 -5.41 -4.69
C LEU A 76 3.74 -4.41 -5.53
N THR A 77 4.70 -4.90 -6.30
CA THR A 77 5.49 -4.05 -7.18
C THR A 77 4.60 -3.43 -8.27
N LYS A 78 3.70 -4.23 -8.82
CA LYS A 78 2.82 -3.74 -9.86
C LYS A 78 1.90 -2.66 -9.31
N ALA A 79 1.37 -2.85 -8.11
CA ALA A 79 0.51 -1.86 -7.49
C ALA A 79 1.27 -0.56 -7.24
N PHE A 80 2.53 -0.65 -6.83
CA PHE A 80 3.34 0.54 -6.61
C PHE A 80 3.52 1.30 -7.92
N ASN A 81 3.79 0.59 -9.01
CA ASN A 81 4.04 1.24 -10.29
C ASN A 81 2.79 1.90 -10.87
N MET A 82 1.64 1.56 -10.37
CA MET A 82 0.40 2.17 -10.83
C MET A 82 0.01 3.41 -10.03
N ILE A 83 0.76 3.76 -9.00
CA ILE A 83 0.44 4.93 -8.20
C ILE A 83 0.83 6.18 -8.97
N PRO A 84 -0.10 7.14 -9.15
CA PRO A 84 0.24 8.37 -9.81
C PRO A 84 1.08 9.22 -8.88
N ILE A 85 2.29 9.55 -9.29
CA ILE A 85 3.20 10.35 -8.48
C ILE A 85 3.26 11.75 -9.06
N PRO A 86 2.80 12.75 -8.32
CA PRO A 86 2.78 14.11 -8.81
C PRO A 86 4.16 14.56 -9.24
N GLY A 87 4.25 15.16 -10.38
CA GLY A 87 5.52 15.67 -10.89
C GLY A 87 6.38 14.67 -11.62
N ALA A 88 6.16 13.39 -11.38
CA ALA A 88 7.02 12.39 -11.98
C ALA A 88 6.83 12.30 -13.46
N ARG A 89 5.60 12.58 -13.92
CA ARG A 89 5.42 12.41 -15.21
C ARG A 89 5.51 13.57 -15.99
N ARG A 90 5.71 14.65 -15.49
CA ARG A 90 5.78 15.69 -16.18
C ARG A 90 6.92 15.88 -16.84
N SER A 91 7.69 15.14 -16.78
CA SER A 91 8.79 15.42 -17.30
C SER A 91 8.66 15.24 -18.70
N ARG A 92 8.36 15.31 -19.25
CA ARG A 92 8.28 15.18 -20.41
C ARG A 92 8.34 15.81 -20.95
#